data_f981b725b01981637b4fbf63b3b2cd26
#
_entry.id   f981b725b01981637b4fbf63b3b2cd26
#
_cell.length_a   1.000
_cell.length_b   1.000
_cell.length_c   1.000
_cell.angle_alpha   90.00
_cell.angle_beta   90.00
_cell.angle_gamma   90.00
#
_symmetry.space_group_name_H-M   'P 1'
#
loop_
_entity.id
_entity.type
_entity.pdbx_description
1 polymer ?
#
loop_
_entity_poly.entity_id
_entity_poly.type
_entity_poly.pdbx_seq_one_letter_code
_entity_poly.pdbx_strand_id
1 'polypeptide(L)'
;MKPTFYPRLAWMGIKKNARLYVPYLLSCAFMAAMLYVIAYLAVTPALYTVNGKVNGSGTSAVAMTMSLGSFVVSVFIALFLFYTNSFLLRRRKKEFGLYSVLGMDRGALSAILFWETLLAAAFTLIAGLGLGLLLSYVSQSTLLRLLSLPAAAFTVSLAAIKQCAITFIAIFALLYVRGVLSLRHAQGAALLKSENVGEKPPKSQWLLVIPGLALLLGAYYIAATINDPVQAMLLFFLAVIMVILSTYLLFISGSVTLCKTLQKDEKFYYKKRNFVSLSSLTYRMKRNGAGLASICILSTMVLVMLASTASLYFGAEDAINTLAVQNHWHPTEMADVRAEFFSLYGSLFFLGILLSVLFLFATLLMLYYKQVVEGYEDASRFAIMQRVGMTKRDIRESVNAQMLLIFLLPLAAAALHLAFAQPMVWQIMQLFGIQNLTLFLGVTGAALLLFALLYCAMYRLTSNAYYRIVSTKNA
;
A
#
# COMPACT_ATOMS: atom_id res chain seq x y z
N MET A 1 -17.11 31.71 23.18
CA MET A 1 -17.70 31.00 22.00
C MET A 1 -18.57 29.85 22.48
N LYS A 2 -19.70 29.54 21.85
CA LYS A 2 -20.57 28.42 22.22
C LYS A 2 -19.78 27.08 22.05
N PRO A 3 -19.85 26.12 22.98
CA PRO A 3 -19.08 24.87 22.94
C PRO A 3 -19.34 24.04 21.68
N THR A 4 -20.48 24.23 21.02
CA THR A 4 -20.87 23.53 19.80
C THR A 4 -20.29 24.13 18.50
N PHE A 5 -19.57 25.26 18.59
CA PHE A 5 -19.07 25.97 17.40
C PHE A 5 -17.99 25.16 16.64
N TYR A 6 -16.98 24.68 17.35
CA TYR A 6 -15.88 23.92 16.73
C TYR A 6 -16.29 22.57 16.15
N PRO A 7 -17.13 21.74 16.84
CA PRO A 7 -17.66 20.50 16.27
C PRO A 7 -18.46 20.73 14.99
N ARG A 8 -19.32 21.77 14.99
CA ARG A 8 -20.13 22.12 13.81
C ARG A 8 -19.27 22.56 12.63
N LEU A 9 -18.22 23.34 12.89
CA LEU A 9 -17.30 23.81 11.85
C LEU A 9 -16.46 22.64 11.29
N ALA A 10 -16.02 21.71 12.14
CA ALA A 10 -15.33 20.49 11.74
C ALA A 10 -16.20 19.61 10.85
N TRP A 11 -17.47 19.37 11.24
CA TRP A 11 -18.43 18.62 10.44
C TRP A 11 -18.71 19.27 9.07
N MET A 12 -18.92 20.58 9.04
CA MET A 12 -19.08 21.32 7.78
C MET A 12 -17.84 21.23 6.90
N GLY A 13 -16.64 21.27 7.49
CA GLY A 13 -15.38 21.09 6.79
C GLY A 13 -15.27 19.71 6.13
N ILE A 14 -15.63 18.64 6.84
CA ILE A 14 -15.68 17.27 6.31
C ILE A 14 -16.70 17.17 5.16
N LYS A 15 -17.93 17.69 5.36
CA LYS A 15 -19.01 17.63 4.36
C LYS A 15 -18.67 18.42 3.10
N LYS A 16 -18.10 19.62 3.22
CA LYS A 16 -17.68 20.46 2.09
C LYS A 16 -16.57 19.81 1.27
N ASN A 17 -15.67 19.07 1.94
CA ASN A 17 -14.55 18.36 1.32
C ASN A 17 -14.82 16.85 1.18
N ALA A 18 -16.07 16.42 1.08
CA ALA A 18 -16.47 15.00 1.04
C ALA A 18 -15.72 14.20 -0.03
N ARG A 19 -15.41 14.81 -1.19
CA ARG A 19 -14.64 14.15 -2.27
C ARG A 19 -13.25 13.66 -1.83
N LEU A 20 -12.67 14.27 -0.78
CA LEU A 20 -11.38 13.86 -0.21
C LEU A 20 -11.56 13.05 1.08
N TYR A 21 -12.53 13.44 1.93
CA TYR A 21 -12.77 12.79 3.21
C TYR A 21 -13.43 11.41 3.06
N VAL A 22 -14.37 11.23 2.13
CA VAL A 22 -15.07 9.94 1.97
C VAL A 22 -14.08 8.82 1.63
N PRO A 23 -13.21 8.93 0.61
CA PRO A 23 -12.22 7.89 0.35
C PRO A 23 -11.26 7.68 1.53
N TYR A 24 -10.88 8.75 2.25
CA TYR A 24 -10.04 8.65 3.45
C TYR A 24 -10.71 7.85 4.56
N LEU A 25 -11.96 8.18 4.89
CA LEU A 25 -12.73 7.48 5.93
C LEU A 25 -13.00 6.02 5.56
N LEU A 26 -13.31 5.75 4.28
CA LEU A 26 -13.46 4.38 3.78
C LEU A 26 -12.16 3.59 3.89
N SER A 27 -11.01 4.24 3.61
CA SER A 27 -9.71 3.60 3.79
C SER A 27 -9.45 3.24 5.25
N CYS A 28 -9.69 4.21 6.15
CA CYS A 28 -9.50 3.98 7.58
C CYS A 28 -10.39 2.86 8.09
N ALA A 29 -11.67 2.83 7.68
CA ALA A 29 -12.61 1.79 8.05
C ALA A 29 -12.22 0.41 7.51
N PHE A 30 -11.77 0.33 6.25
CA PHE A 30 -11.28 -0.92 5.67
C PHE A 30 -10.01 -1.43 6.37
N MET A 31 -9.06 -0.54 6.68
CA MET A 31 -7.85 -0.89 7.43
C MET A 31 -8.17 -1.38 8.84
N ALA A 32 -9.15 -0.75 9.52
CA ALA A 32 -9.63 -1.19 10.83
C ALA A 32 -10.31 -2.56 10.76
N ALA A 33 -11.11 -2.80 9.72
CA ALA A 33 -11.75 -4.09 9.50
C ALA A 33 -10.70 -5.20 9.28
N MET A 34 -9.69 -4.96 8.46
CA MET A 34 -8.62 -5.93 8.19
C MET A 34 -7.77 -6.22 9.43
N LEU A 35 -7.43 -5.19 10.22
CA LEU A 35 -6.75 -5.39 11.49
C LEU A 35 -7.58 -6.22 12.46
N TYR A 36 -8.88 -5.92 12.56
CA TYR A 36 -9.79 -6.69 13.40
C TYR A 36 -9.85 -8.16 12.96
N VAL A 37 -9.99 -8.44 11.66
CA VAL A 37 -10.04 -9.81 11.13
C VAL A 37 -8.78 -10.60 11.52
N ILE A 38 -7.59 -10.05 11.31
CA ILE A 38 -6.34 -10.74 11.60
C ILE A 38 -6.15 -10.91 13.12
N ALA A 39 -6.47 -9.89 13.92
CA ALA A 39 -6.42 -9.95 15.37
C ALA A 39 -7.45 -10.96 15.93
N TYR A 40 -8.64 -11.05 15.33
CA TYR A 40 -9.66 -12.02 15.67
C TYR A 40 -9.17 -13.45 15.43
N LEU A 41 -8.62 -13.73 14.25
CA LEU A 41 -8.09 -15.04 13.91
C LEU A 41 -6.91 -15.43 14.82
N ALA A 42 -6.12 -14.47 15.27
CA ALA A 42 -5.02 -14.71 16.21
C ALA A 42 -5.46 -15.21 17.59
N VAL A 43 -6.68 -14.86 18.04
CA VAL A 43 -7.19 -15.21 19.39
C VAL A 43 -8.37 -16.16 19.37
N THR A 44 -8.76 -16.71 18.22
CA THR A 44 -9.93 -17.58 18.09
C THR A 44 -9.64 -18.99 18.60
N PRO A 45 -10.33 -19.49 19.69
CA PRO A 45 -10.05 -20.79 20.27
C PRO A 45 -10.19 -21.97 19.29
N ALA A 46 -11.13 -21.88 18.35
CA ALA A 46 -11.36 -22.92 17.34
C ALA A 46 -10.13 -23.27 16.47
N LEU A 47 -9.15 -22.39 16.40
CA LEU A 47 -7.89 -22.60 15.65
C LEU A 47 -6.80 -23.23 16.52
N TYR A 48 -6.99 -23.36 17.84
CA TYR A 48 -6.02 -23.91 18.79
C TYR A 48 -6.36 -25.34 19.24
N THR A 49 -7.61 -25.78 19.07
CA THR A 49 -8.06 -27.09 19.51
C THR A 49 -8.29 -27.99 18.31
N VAL A 50 -7.33 -28.86 18.03
CA VAL A 50 -7.54 -30.01 17.15
C VAL A 50 -8.01 -31.19 18.02
N ASN A 51 -9.19 -31.77 17.70
CA ASN A 51 -9.80 -32.93 18.42
C ASN A 51 -10.07 -32.69 19.90
N GLY A 52 -10.41 -31.46 20.34
CA GLY A 52 -10.77 -31.19 21.74
C GLY A 52 -9.59 -31.21 22.71
N LYS A 53 -8.39 -31.45 22.26
CA LYS A 53 -7.16 -31.30 23.04
C LYS A 53 -6.50 -30.00 22.65
N VAL A 54 -6.23 -29.13 23.62
CA VAL A 54 -5.27 -28.05 23.48
C VAL A 54 -3.93 -28.75 23.23
N ASN A 55 -3.41 -28.65 22.01
CA ASN A 55 -2.09 -29.22 21.74
C ASN A 55 -1.10 -28.58 22.70
N GLY A 56 -0.57 -29.36 23.66
CA GLY A 56 0.33 -28.90 24.70
C GLY A 56 1.71 -28.40 24.21
N SER A 57 1.98 -28.45 22.93
CA SER A 57 3.14 -27.88 22.25
C SER A 57 2.91 -26.43 21.81
N GLY A 58 2.10 -25.72 22.52
CA GLY A 58 2.06 -24.30 22.40
C GLY A 58 1.01 -23.76 21.44
N THR A 59 0.94 -22.50 21.42
CA THR A 59 0.31 -21.64 20.45
C THR A 59 0.38 -22.28 19.08
N SER A 60 -0.76 -22.69 18.54
CA SER A 60 -0.78 -23.30 17.22
C SER A 60 -0.01 -22.42 16.22
N ALA A 61 0.65 -23.01 15.24
CA ALA A 61 1.36 -22.29 14.20
C ALA A 61 0.47 -21.19 13.55
N VAL A 62 -0.85 -21.45 13.48
CA VAL A 62 -1.87 -20.51 13.02
C VAL A 62 -1.90 -19.24 13.89
N ALA A 63 -1.93 -19.39 15.21
CA ALA A 63 -2.01 -18.27 16.13
C ALA A 63 -0.75 -17.40 16.10
N MET A 64 0.39 -18.05 16.08
CA MET A 64 1.68 -17.36 15.99
C MET A 64 1.77 -16.57 14.68
N THR A 65 1.41 -17.19 13.55
CA THR A 65 1.37 -16.56 12.23
C THR A 65 0.43 -15.37 12.20
N MET A 66 -0.80 -15.51 12.70
CA MET A 66 -1.80 -14.44 12.73
C MET A 66 -1.40 -13.31 13.69
N SER A 67 -0.80 -13.63 14.84
CA SER A 67 -0.29 -12.62 15.79
C SER A 67 0.83 -11.79 15.17
N LEU A 68 1.79 -12.44 14.51
CA LEU A 68 2.87 -11.76 13.77
C LEU A 68 2.26 -10.88 12.64
N GLY A 69 1.30 -11.43 11.90
CA GLY A 69 0.56 -10.70 10.86
C GLY A 69 -0.15 -9.48 11.41
N SER A 70 -0.81 -9.59 12.56
CA SER A 70 -1.48 -8.48 13.23
C SER A 70 -0.51 -7.35 13.61
N PHE A 71 0.69 -7.69 14.08
CA PHE A 71 1.75 -6.71 14.36
C PHE A 71 2.20 -5.99 13.08
N VAL A 72 2.54 -6.75 12.04
CA VAL A 72 2.98 -6.21 10.73
C VAL A 72 1.91 -5.29 10.14
N VAL A 73 0.66 -5.71 10.18
CA VAL A 73 -0.48 -4.91 9.69
C VAL A 73 -0.65 -3.63 10.50
N SER A 74 -0.50 -3.67 11.82
CA SER A 74 -0.60 -2.48 12.68
C SER A 74 0.45 -1.44 12.31
N VAL A 75 1.70 -1.86 12.10
CA VAL A 75 2.79 -0.97 11.65
C VAL A 75 2.50 -0.41 10.26
N PHE A 76 2.08 -1.27 9.33
CA PHE A 76 1.74 -0.83 7.97
C PHE A 76 0.59 0.19 7.97
N ILE A 77 -0.49 -0.06 8.71
CA ILE A 77 -1.64 0.85 8.84
C ILE A 77 -1.18 2.21 9.38
N ALA A 78 -0.33 2.23 10.40
CA ALA A 78 0.22 3.47 10.92
C ALA A 78 0.94 4.26 9.82
N LEU A 79 1.90 3.65 9.12
CA LEU A 79 2.65 4.29 8.03
C LEU A 79 1.72 4.78 6.90
N PHE A 80 0.77 3.95 6.49
CA PHE A 80 -0.19 4.28 5.44
C PHE A 80 -1.11 5.45 5.83
N LEU A 81 -1.64 5.47 7.05
CA LEU A 81 -2.49 6.55 7.53
C LEU A 81 -1.70 7.86 7.72
N PHE A 82 -0.44 7.78 8.16
CA PHE A 82 0.46 8.95 8.17
C PHE A 82 0.68 9.54 6.77
N TYR A 83 0.85 8.69 5.77
CA TYR A 83 0.98 9.11 4.38
C TYR A 83 -0.31 9.77 3.87
N THR A 84 -1.45 9.11 4.01
CA THR A 84 -2.75 9.56 3.50
C THR A 84 -3.23 10.84 4.21
N ASN A 85 -3.04 10.92 5.53
CA ASN A 85 -3.37 12.11 6.31
C ASN A 85 -2.51 13.32 5.92
N SER A 86 -1.24 13.10 5.56
CA SER A 86 -0.37 14.19 5.06
C SER A 86 -0.95 14.84 3.81
N PHE A 87 -1.59 14.04 2.98
CA PHE A 87 -2.24 14.48 1.76
C PHE A 87 -3.49 15.31 2.04
N LEU A 88 -4.31 14.83 2.97
CA LEU A 88 -5.49 15.52 3.44
C LEU A 88 -5.13 16.87 4.07
N LEU A 89 -4.13 16.90 4.95
CA LEU A 89 -3.65 18.11 5.63
C LEU A 89 -3.12 19.16 4.64
N ARG A 90 -2.46 18.79 3.54
CA ARG A 90 -1.98 19.76 2.54
C ARG A 90 -3.14 20.58 1.94
N ARG A 91 -4.25 19.95 1.67
CA ARG A 91 -5.47 20.63 1.18
C ARG A 91 -6.10 21.52 2.25
N ARG A 92 -6.20 20.99 3.47
CA ARG A 92 -6.80 21.71 4.61
C ARG A 92 -5.96 22.90 5.05
N LYS A 93 -4.65 22.91 4.86
CA LYS A 93 -3.79 24.05 5.18
C LYS A 93 -4.25 25.37 4.55
N LYS A 94 -4.82 25.34 3.35
CA LYS A 94 -5.38 26.54 2.71
C LYS A 94 -6.59 27.09 3.47
N GLU A 95 -7.50 26.21 3.89
CA GLU A 95 -8.67 26.62 4.67
C GLU A 95 -8.25 27.14 6.04
N PHE A 96 -7.30 26.49 6.69
CA PHE A 96 -6.73 26.97 7.95
C PHE A 96 -5.99 28.30 7.78
N GLY A 97 -5.31 28.51 6.65
CA GLY A 97 -4.71 29.80 6.31
C GLY A 97 -5.76 30.91 6.17
N LEU A 98 -6.90 30.62 5.51
CA LEU A 98 -8.01 31.56 5.41
C LEU A 98 -8.62 31.88 6.80
N TYR A 99 -8.83 30.87 7.64
CA TYR A 99 -9.34 31.08 9.00
C TYR A 99 -8.39 31.92 9.85
N SER A 100 -7.07 31.72 9.68
CA SER A 100 -6.05 32.52 10.37
C SER A 100 -6.08 34.00 9.93
N VAL A 101 -6.30 34.28 8.63
CA VAL A 101 -6.47 35.67 8.10
C VAL A 101 -7.76 36.30 8.61
N LEU A 102 -8.82 35.51 8.81
CA LEU A 102 -10.07 35.94 9.42
C LEU A 102 -9.99 36.15 10.94
N GLY A 103 -8.81 36.04 11.53
CA GLY A 103 -8.56 36.31 12.95
C GLY A 103 -8.68 35.13 13.89
N MET A 104 -8.79 33.88 13.39
CA MET A 104 -8.77 32.70 14.25
C MET A 104 -7.34 32.43 14.76
N ASP A 105 -7.21 32.28 16.06
CA ASP A 105 -5.94 31.94 16.73
C ASP A 105 -5.56 30.46 16.51
N ARG A 106 -4.32 30.12 16.84
CA ARG A 106 -3.79 28.75 16.68
C ARG A 106 -4.52 27.73 17.57
N GLY A 107 -5.02 28.18 18.73
CA GLY A 107 -5.81 27.34 19.63
C GLY A 107 -7.13 26.92 19.00
N ALA A 108 -7.86 27.87 18.38
CA ALA A 108 -9.10 27.60 17.67
C ALA A 108 -8.90 26.65 16.48
N LEU A 109 -7.81 26.84 15.70
CA LEU A 109 -7.48 25.94 14.59
C LEU A 109 -7.17 24.52 15.07
N SER A 110 -6.43 24.38 16.21
CA SER A 110 -6.15 23.10 16.83
C SER A 110 -7.41 22.41 17.35
N ALA A 111 -8.38 23.18 17.89
CA ALA A 111 -9.68 22.66 18.34
C ALA A 111 -10.52 22.14 17.17
N ILE A 112 -10.52 22.83 16.03
CA ILE A 112 -11.20 22.34 14.81
C ILE A 112 -10.57 21.02 14.36
N LEU A 113 -9.23 20.95 14.28
CA LEU A 113 -8.51 19.75 13.90
C LEU A 113 -8.76 18.59 14.87
N PHE A 114 -8.87 18.86 16.17
CA PHE A 114 -9.22 17.87 17.19
C PHE A 114 -10.58 17.22 16.87
N TRP A 115 -11.62 18.03 16.66
CA TRP A 115 -12.96 17.53 16.35
C TRP A 115 -13.02 16.80 15.00
N GLU A 116 -12.29 17.25 13.98
CA GLU A 116 -12.18 16.53 12.70
C GLU A 116 -11.55 15.15 12.88
N THR A 117 -10.46 15.08 13.65
CA THR A 117 -9.76 13.83 13.93
C THR A 117 -10.61 12.89 14.78
N LEU A 118 -11.32 13.44 15.80
CA LEU A 118 -12.21 12.65 16.66
C LEU A 118 -13.40 12.06 15.87
N LEU A 119 -14.03 12.84 15.00
CA LEU A 119 -15.12 12.38 14.14
C LEU A 119 -14.64 11.31 13.16
N ALA A 120 -13.45 11.48 12.59
CA ALA A 120 -12.83 10.48 11.72
C ALA A 120 -12.51 9.19 12.47
N ALA A 121 -11.96 9.28 13.68
CA ALA A 121 -11.67 8.12 14.53
C ALA A 121 -12.96 7.37 14.93
N ALA A 122 -14.00 8.09 15.36
CA ALA A 122 -15.29 7.50 15.73
C ALA A 122 -15.92 6.77 14.53
N PHE A 123 -15.98 7.41 13.36
CA PHE A 123 -16.48 6.78 12.15
C PHE A 123 -15.68 5.53 11.78
N THR A 124 -14.35 5.64 11.83
CA THR A 124 -13.43 4.53 11.49
C THR A 124 -13.66 3.33 12.39
N LEU A 125 -13.77 3.54 13.71
CA LEU A 125 -13.98 2.46 14.66
C LEU A 125 -15.37 1.83 14.50
N ILE A 126 -16.43 2.61 14.37
CA ILE A 126 -17.78 2.09 14.22
C ILE A 126 -17.93 1.32 12.90
N ALA A 127 -17.59 1.95 11.78
CA ALA A 127 -17.73 1.35 10.46
C ALA A 127 -16.72 0.20 10.25
N GLY A 128 -15.47 0.39 10.73
CA GLY A 128 -14.40 -0.60 10.60
C GLY A 128 -14.65 -1.85 11.44
N LEU A 129 -15.05 -1.72 12.70
CA LEU A 129 -15.40 -2.88 13.53
C LEU A 129 -16.68 -3.58 13.02
N GLY A 130 -17.69 -2.83 12.58
CA GLY A 130 -18.89 -3.41 11.97
C GLY A 130 -18.56 -4.24 10.71
N LEU A 131 -17.77 -3.68 9.79
CA LEU A 131 -17.28 -4.39 8.60
C LEU A 131 -16.36 -5.56 9.00
N GLY A 132 -15.49 -5.35 9.98
CA GLY A 132 -14.56 -6.35 10.48
C GLY A 132 -15.26 -7.57 11.07
N LEU A 133 -16.34 -7.39 11.82
CA LEU A 133 -17.17 -8.47 12.34
C LEU A 133 -17.78 -9.32 11.22
N LEU A 134 -18.28 -8.69 10.16
CA LEU A 134 -18.82 -9.41 8.99
C LEU A 134 -17.72 -10.17 8.24
N LEU A 135 -16.60 -9.54 8.00
CA LEU A 135 -15.48 -10.15 7.29
C LEU A 135 -14.82 -11.26 8.12
N SER A 136 -14.77 -11.16 9.45
CA SER A 136 -14.16 -12.18 10.31
C SER A 136 -14.96 -13.50 10.29
N TYR A 137 -16.28 -13.43 10.17
CA TYR A 137 -17.11 -14.63 9.98
C TYR A 137 -16.74 -15.39 8.69
N VAL A 138 -16.64 -14.65 7.59
CA VAL A 138 -16.23 -15.23 6.28
C VAL A 138 -14.79 -15.74 6.34
N SER A 139 -13.88 -14.96 6.93
CA SER A 139 -12.46 -15.31 7.05
C SER A 139 -12.23 -16.55 7.91
N GLN A 140 -12.92 -16.66 9.05
CA GLN A 140 -12.88 -17.86 9.91
C GLN A 140 -13.34 -19.10 9.14
N SER A 141 -14.51 -19.00 8.48
CA SER A 141 -15.07 -20.14 7.73
C SER A 141 -14.15 -20.57 6.57
N THR A 142 -13.52 -19.61 5.89
CA THR A 142 -12.58 -19.89 4.80
C THR A 142 -11.30 -20.52 5.33
N LEU A 143 -10.73 -19.99 6.41
CA LEU A 143 -9.53 -20.54 7.03
C LEU A 143 -9.74 -21.96 7.54
N LEU A 144 -10.85 -22.24 8.25
CA LEU A 144 -11.18 -23.58 8.73
C LEU A 144 -11.29 -24.59 7.58
N ARG A 145 -11.91 -24.20 6.46
CA ARG A 145 -11.98 -25.04 5.26
C ARG A 145 -10.61 -25.27 4.64
N LEU A 146 -9.78 -24.23 4.55
CA LEU A 146 -8.42 -24.30 4.00
C LEU A 146 -7.54 -25.27 4.80
N LEU A 147 -7.72 -25.28 6.13
CA LEU A 147 -6.98 -26.16 7.06
C LEU A 147 -7.66 -27.52 7.27
N SER A 148 -8.77 -27.80 6.56
CA SER A 148 -9.57 -29.03 6.74
C SER A 148 -10.01 -29.27 8.18
N LEU A 149 -10.24 -28.20 8.95
CA LEU A 149 -10.72 -28.24 10.33
C LEU A 149 -12.25 -28.26 10.39
N PRO A 150 -12.84 -28.84 11.45
CA PRO A 150 -14.29 -28.86 11.63
C PRO A 150 -14.85 -27.45 11.75
N ALA A 151 -16.10 -27.27 11.28
CA ALA A 151 -16.78 -25.98 11.40
C ALA A 151 -16.95 -25.62 12.88
N ALA A 152 -16.63 -24.37 13.21
CA ALA A 152 -16.76 -23.85 14.57
C ALA A 152 -17.73 -22.66 14.63
N ALA A 153 -18.43 -22.52 15.74
CA ALA A 153 -19.30 -21.40 15.96
C ALA A 153 -18.53 -20.07 15.99
N PHE A 154 -19.10 -19.05 15.34
CA PHE A 154 -18.55 -17.72 15.39
C PHE A 154 -18.82 -17.08 16.75
N THR A 155 -17.79 -16.53 17.37
CA THR A 155 -17.87 -15.81 18.64
C THR A 155 -17.19 -14.46 18.53
N VAL A 156 -17.82 -13.42 19.08
CA VAL A 156 -17.20 -12.08 19.07
C VAL A 156 -16.07 -12.02 20.09
N SER A 157 -14.86 -11.68 19.64
CA SER A 157 -13.70 -11.56 20.52
C SER A 157 -13.53 -10.14 21.04
N LEU A 158 -13.75 -9.94 22.34
CA LEU A 158 -13.50 -8.65 23.00
C LEU A 158 -12.01 -8.28 22.99
N ALA A 159 -11.11 -9.27 23.01
CA ALA A 159 -9.67 -9.04 22.93
C ALA A 159 -9.27 -8.41 21.59
N ALA A 160 -9.80 -8.93 20.47
CA ALA A 160 -9.56 -8.37 19.15
C ALA A 160 -10.15 -6.96 18.99
N ILE A 161 -11.34 -6.70 19.54
CA ILE A 161 -11.94 -5.35 19.56
C ILE A 161 -11.05 -4.38 20.32
N LYS A 162 -10.58 -4.75 21.52
CA LYS A 162 -9.69 -3.92 22.33
C LYS A 162 -8.37 -3.62 21.60
N GLN A 163 -7.75 -4.63 21.02
CA GLN A 163 -6.51 -4.46 20.26
C GLN A 163 -6.69 -3.48 19.10
N CYS A 164 -7.74 -3.68 18.28
CA CYS A 164 -8.05 -2.79 17.16
C CYS A 164 -8.32 -1.36 17.63
N ALA A 165 -9.15 -1.18 18.67
CA ALA A 165 -9.51 0.13 19.21
C ALA A 165 -8.26 0.86 19.75
N ILE A 166 -7.42 0.21 20.56
CA ILE A 166 -6.21 0.81 21.12
C ILE A 166 -5.26 1.24 20.00
N THR A 167 -5.03 0.38 19.00
CA THR A 167 -4.15 0.68 17.86
C THR A 167 -4.64 1.91 17.10
N PHE A 168 -5.93 1.97 16.76
CA PHE A 168 -6.47 3.11 16.01
C PHE A 168 -6.54 4.39 16.82
N ILE A 169 -6.88 4.34 18.11
CA ILE A 169 -6.84 5.50 19.00
C ILE A 169 -5.42 6.04 19.08
N ALA A 170 -4.41 5.19 19.25
CA ALA A 170 -3.00 5.60 19.27
C ALA A 170 -2.58 6.26 17.93
N ILE A 171 -2.94 5.65 16.78
CA ILE A 171 -2.63 6.21 15.47
C ILE A 171 -3.30 7.58 15.29
N PHE A 172 -4.60 7.72 15.58
CA PHE A 172 -5.29 9.00 15.45
C PHE A 172 -4.76 10.07 16.41
N ALA A 173 -4.36 9.70 17.62
CA ALA A 173 -3.69 10.62 18.55
C ALA A 173 -2.37 11.13 17.97
N LEU A 174 -1.54 10.25 17.41
CA LEU A 174 -0.29 10.64 16.73
C LEU A 174 -0.54 11.52 15.51
N LEU A 175 -1.57 11.21 14.70
CA LEU A 175 -1.96 12.03 13.55
C LEU A 175 -2.40 13.44 13.97
N TYR A 176 -3.16 13.56 15.06
CA TYR A 176 -3.55 14.83 15.65
C TYR A 176 -2.34 15.65 16.10
N VAL A 177 -1.45 15.05 16.88
CA VAL A 177 -0.21 15.72 17.35
C VAL A 177 0.60 16.24 16.17
N ARG A 178 0.83 15.41 15.16
CA ARG A 178 1.52 15.80 13.92
C ARG A 178 0.81 16.96 13.21
N GLY A 179 -0.52 16.91 13.13
CA GLY A 179 -1.34 17.96 12.54
C GLY A 179 -1.15 19.30 13.25
N VAL A 180 -1.24 19.31 14.58
CA VAL A 180 -1.01 20.51 15.41
C VAL A 180 0.40 21.05 15.23
N LEU A 181 1.43 20.19 15.25
CA LEU A 181 2.81 20.60 15.01
C LEU A 181 2.97 21.25 13.63
N SER A 182 2.34 20.67 12.62
CA SER A 182 2.35 21.19 11.24
C SER A 182 1.68 22.57 11.11
N LEU A 183 0.62 22.83 11.90
CA LEU A 183 -0.05 24.14 11.95
C LEU A 183 0.78 25.18 12.71
N ARG A 184 1.47 24.79 13.78
CA ARG A 184 2.31 25.71 14.59
C ARG A 184 3.46 26.30 13.79
N HIS A 185 4.07 25.52 12.88
CA HIS A 185 5.19 25.96 12.03
C HIS A 185 4.77 26.75 10.79
N ALA A 186 3.47 26.82 10.49
CA ALA A 186 2.99 27.51 9.31
C ALA A 186 2.56 28.96 9.65
N GLN A 187 3.18 29.94 8.99
CA GLN A 187 2.74 31.33 9.04
C GLN A 187 1.49 31.50 8.17
N GLY A 188 0.42 32.15 8.68
CA GLY A 188 -0.86 32.29 7.98
C GLY A 188 -0.74 32.86 6.56
N ALA A 189 0.07 33.89 6.34
CA ALA A 189 0.33 34.47 5.03
C ALA A 189 1.10 33.54 4.09
N ALA A 190 2.02 32.71 4.60
CA ALA A 190 2.78 31.74 3.82
C ALA A 190 1.91 30.57 3.34
N LEU A 191 0.84 30.22 4.09
CA LEU A 191 -0.12 29.17 3.72
C LEU A 191 -0.94 29.55 2.48
N LEU A 192 -1.25 30.83 2.30
CA LEU A 192 -1.97 31.34 1.12
C LEU A 192 -1.07 31.52 -0.10
N LYS A 193 0.20 31.89 0.12
CA LYS A 193 1.17 32.13 -0.98
C LYS A 193 1.72 30.86 -1.61
N SER A 194 1.63 29.71 -0.96
CA SER A 194 2.29 28.46 -1.40
C SER A 194 1.87 27.94 -2.80
N GLU A 195 0.79 28.42 -3.36
CA GLU A 195 0.34 28.02 -4.71
C GLU A 195 0.82 28.94 -5.82
N ASN A 196 1.10 30.21 -5.53
CA ASN A 196 1.50 31.22 -6.54
C ASN A 196 3.01 31.34 -6.68
N VAL A 197 3.79 30.70 -5.84
CA VAL A 197 5.23 30.60 -6.02
C VAL A 197 5.50 29.53 -7.07
N GLY A 198 5.88 29.92 -8.27
CA GLY A 198 6.26 29.03 -9.36
C GLY A 198 7.25 27.97 -8.86
N GLU A 199 6.98 26.71 -9.14
CA GLU A 199 7.90 25.64 -8.77
C GLU A 199 9.26 25.86 -9.43
N LYS A 200 10.32 25.87 -8.62
CA LYS A 200 11.69 25.92 -9.16
C LYS A 200 11.88 24.75 -10.13
N PRO A 201 12.48 25.00 -11.32
CA PRO A 201 12.70 23.95 -12.30
C PRO A 201 13.45 22.76 -11.65
N PRO A 202 13.01 21.53 -11.90
CA PRO A 202 13.68 20.36 -11.32
C PRO A 202 15.13 20.33 -11.82
N LYS A 203 16.07 20.11 -10.90
CA LYS A 203 17.51 19.93 -11.23
C LYS A 203 17.79 18.43 -11.34
N SER A 204 18.63 18.04 -12.27
CA SER A 204 19.17 16.68 -12.33
C SER A 204 20.01 16.40 -11.09
N GLN A 205 19.79 15.28 -10.44
CA GLN A 205 20.43 14.93 -9.15
C GLN A 205 21.22 13.63 -9.30
N TRP A 206 22.24 13.63 -10.16
CA TRP A 206 23.10 12.46 -10.37
C TRP A 206 23.72 11.92 -9.07
N LEU A 207 23.98 12.84 -8.12
CA LEU A 207 24.50 12.48 -6.79
C LEU A 207 23.60 11.50 -6.01
N LEU A 208 22.29 11.49 -6.27
CA LEU A 208 21.34 10.55 -5.67
C LEU A 208 21.02 9.35 -6.58
N VAL A 209 21.20 9.50 -7.89
CA VAL A 209 20.92 8.43 -8.86
C VAL A 209 22.00 7.35 -8.80
N ILE A 210 23.28 7.74 -8.69
CA ILE A 210 24.40 6.79 -8.64
C ILE A 210 24.29 5.86 -7.43
N PRO A 211 24.17 6.35 -6.17
CA PRO A 211 23.98 5.44 -5.04
C PRO A 211 22.67 4.64 -5.12
N GLY A 212 21.59 5.21 -5.70
CA GLY A 212 20.36 4.47 -5.95
C GLY A 212 20.56 3.27 -6.88
N LEU A 213 21.30 3.46 -7.98
CA LEU A 213 21.65 2.36 -8.89
C LEU A 213 22.60 1.36 -8.23
N ALA A 214 23.61 1.82 -7.50
CA ALA A 214 24.55 0.96 -6.80
C ALA A 214 23.83 0.04 -5.78
N LEU A 215 22.89 0.61 -5.00
CA LEU A 215 22.07 -0.18 -4.06
C LEU A 215 21.19 -1.19 -4.79
N LEU A 216 20.57 -0.79 -5.91
CA LEU A 216 19.73 -1.71 -6.69
C LEU A 216 20.53 -2.87 -7.27
N LEU A 217 21.62 -2.56 -7.94
CA LEU A 217 22.50 -3.57 -8.53
C LEU A 217 23.13 -4.45 -7.48
N GLY A 218 23.53 -3.90 -6.32
CA GLY A 218 24.02 -4.66 -5.17
C GLY A 218 22.99 -5.63 -4.61
N ALA A 219 21.74 -5.17 -4.45
CA ALA A 219 20.64 -6.04 -3.99
C ALA A 219 20.36 -7.17 -5.00
N TYR A 220 20.33 -6.87 -6.30
CA TYR A 220 20.11 -7.86 -7.34
C TYR A 220 21.28 -8.85 -7.46
N TYR A 221 22.51 -8.38 -7.30
CA TYR A 221 23.69 -9.22 -7.26
C TYR A 221 23.62 -10.20 -6.09
N ILE A 222 23.32 -9.72 -4.88
CA ILE A 222 23.11 -10.56 -3.70
C ILE A 222 22.04 -11.61 -3.98
N ALA A 223 20.87 -11.20 -4.48
CA ALA A 223 19.74 -12.10 -4.74
C ALA A 223 20.05 -13.17 -5.81
N ALA A 224 20.88 -12.85 -6.81
CA ALA A 224 21.22 -13.74 -7.91
C ALA A 224 22.38 -14.70 -7.62
N THR A 225 23.29 -14.35 -6.69
CA THR A 225 24.52 -15.11 -6.44
C THR A 225 24.47 -16.03 -5.22
N ILE A 226 23.45 -15.86 -4.36
CA ILE A 226 23.30 -16.71 -3.18
C ILE A 226 22.79 -18.09 -3.58
N ASN A 227 23.57 -19.11 -3.23
CA ASN A 227 23.25 -20.53 -3.47
C ASN A 227 22.97 -21.30 -2.17
N ASP A 228 23.24 -20.72 -1.01
CA ASP A 228 22.97 -21.31 0.29
C ASP A 228 21.63 -20.82 0.86
N PRO A 229 20.68 -21.73 1.15
CA PRO A 229 19.36 -21.38 1.68
C PRO A 229 19.39 -20.61 3.00
N VAL A 230 20.32 -20.92 3.92
CA VAL A 230 20.44 -20.24 5.21
C VAL A 230 20.96 -18.82 5.03
N GLN A 231 21.97 -18.63 4.18
CA GLN A 231 22.45 -17.29 3.83
C GLN A 231 21.36 -16.47 3.12
N ALA A 232 20.57 -17.12 2.24
CA ALA A 232 19.45 -16.46 1.57
C ALA A 232 18.46 -15.87 2.58
N MET A 233 18.08 -16.62 3.62
CA MET A 233 17.18 -16.18 4.66
C MET A 233 17.75 -15.00 5.47
N LEU A 234 19.04 -15.04 5.83
CA LEU A 234 19.70 -13.97 6.60
C LEU A 234 19.85 -12.68 5.79
N LEU A 235 20.22 -12.78 4.51
CA LEU A 235 20.47 -11.62 3.65
C LEU A 235 19.19 -11.08 2.98
N PHE A 236 18.08 -11.82 3.07
CA PHE A 236 16.79 -11.40 2.49
C PHE A 236 16.34 -10.02 2.96
N PHE A 237 16.35 -9.79 4.27
CA PHE A 237 15.93 -8.50 4.82
C PHE A 237 16.85 -7.35 4.42
N LEU A 238 18.16 -7.62 4.33
CA LEU A 238 19.12 -6.63 3.83
C LEU A 238 18.83 -6.27 2.37
N ALA A 239 18.63 -7.26 1.51
CA ALA A 239 18.31 -7.07 0.11
C ALA A 239 17.00 -6.29 -0.05
N VAL A 240 15.97 -6.61 0.74
CA VAL A 240 14.67 -5.88 0.74
C VAL A 240 14.86 -4.41 1.12
N ILE A 241 15.64 -4.11 2.17
CA ILE A 241 15.91 -2.73 2.58
C ILE A 241 16.66 -1.98 1.47
N MET A 242 17.66 -2.61 0.85
CA MET A 242 18.42 -2.03 -0.27
C MET A 242 17.49 -1.72 -1.46
N VAL A 243 16.58 -2.64 -1.83
CA VAL A 243 15.59 -2.43 -2.91
C VAL A 243 14.64 -1.29 -2.55
N ILE A 244 14.13 -1.22 -1.33
CA ILE A 244 13.23 -0.13 -0.90
C ILE A 244 13.93 1.22 -1.02
N LEU A 245 15.13 1.37 -0.46
CA LEU A 245 15.89 2.62 -0.50
C LEU A 245 16.25 3.02 -1.93
N SER A 246 16.72 2.07 -2.74
CA SER A 246 17.05 2.30 -4.15
C SER A 246 15.82 2.74 -4.95
N THR A 247 14.68 2.09 -4.74
CA THR A 247 13.41 2.42 -5.41
C THR A 247 12.99 3.86 -5.11
N TYR A 248 13.06 4.30 -3.84
CA TYR A 248 12.78 5.69 -3.50
C TYR A 248 13.76 6.67 -4.17
N LEU A 249 15.06 6.39 -4.14
CA LEU A 249 16.08 7.24 -4.76
C LEU A 249 15.88 7.34 -6.28
N LEU A 250 15.62 6.23 -6.95
CA LEU A 250 15.45 6.17 -8.39
C LEU A 250 14.13 6.80 -8.86
N PHE A 251 13.02 6.59 -8.15
CA PHE A 251 11.76 7.23 -8.52
C PHE A 251 11.75 8.73 -8.24
N ILE A 252 12.41 9.22 -7.18
CA ILE A 252 12.45 10.64 -6.85
C ILE A 252 13.46 11.38 -7.74
N SER A 253 14.69 10.88 -7.86
CA SER A 253 15.78 11.57 -8.53
C SER A 253 16.08 11.02 -9.91
N GLY A 254 16.03 9.71 -10.09
CA GLY A 254 16.33 9.01 -11.34
C GLY A 254 15.32 9.35 -12.44
N SER A 255 14.03 9.35 -12.11
CA SER A 255 12.97 9.68 -13.07
C SER A 255 13.09 11.12 -13.61
N VAL A 256 13.42 12.08 -12.76
CA VAL A 256 13.68 13.47 -13.15
C VAL A 256 14.94 13.58 -14.02
N THR A 257 15.99 12.87 -13.62
CA THR A 257 17.27 12.86 -14.35
C THR A 257 17.10 12.24 -15.74
N LEU A 258 16.35 11.11 -15.82
CA LEU A 258 16.03 10.46 -17.10
C LEU A 258 15.23 11.39 -18.02
N CYS A 259 14.18 12.04 -17.52
CA CYS A 259 13.41 13.00 -18.30
C CYS A 259 14.28 14.13 -18.84
N LYS A 260 15.21 14.64 -18.01
CA LYS A 260 16.14 15.71 -18.45
C LYS A 260 17.18 15.25 -19.46
N THR A 261 17.64 14.01 -19.35
CA THR A 261 18.55 13.44 -20.34
C THR A 261 17.85 13.27 -21.69
N LEU A 262 16.58 12.80 -21.68
CA LEU A 262 15.75 12.72 -22.87
C LEU A 262 15.40 14.09 -23.48
N GLN A 263 15.34 15.15 -22.66
CA GLN A 263 15.15 16.53 -23.15
C GLN A 263 16.38 17.08 -23.89
N LYS A 264 17.57 16.53 -23.67
CA LYS A 264 18.79 16.92 -24.39
C LYS A 264 18.85 16.37 -25.82
N ASP A 265 18.13 15.30 -26.11
CA ASP A 265 17.99 14.77 -27.47
C ASP A 265 16.96 15.61 -28.24
N GLU A 266 17.45 16.56 -29.03
CA GLU A 266 16.61 17.49 -29.79
C GLU A 266 15.68 16.78 -30.77
N LYS A 267 16.14 15.71 -31.42
CA LYS A 267 15.34 14.94 -32.41
C LYS A 267 14.17 14.24 -31.75
N PHE A 268 14.33 13.81 -30.51
CA PHE A 268 13.27 13.16 -29.72
C PHE A 268 12.35 14.20 -29.08
N TYR A 269 12.94 15.26 -28.49
CA TYR A 269 12.22 16.24 -27.69
C TYR A 269 11.30 17.13 -28.50
N TYR A 270 11.73 17.68 -29.64
CA TYR A 270 10.94 18.62 -30.45
C TYR A 270 9.82 17.99 -31.28
N LYS A 271 9.58 16.67 -31.18
CA LYS A 271 8.35 16.09 -31.72
C LYS A 271 7.15 16.62 -30.94
N LYS A 272 6.13 17.18 -31.63
CA LYS A 272 4.95 17.86 -31.05
C LYS A 272 4.36 17.13 -29.82
N ARG A 273 4.21 15.81 -29.89
CA ARG A 273 3.69 14.97 -28.81
C ARG A 273 4.65 14.83 -27.63
N ASN A 274 5.94 14.69 -27.89
CA ASN A 274 6.95 14.44 -26.87
C ASN A 274 7.29 15.72 -26.10
N PHE A 275 7.31 16.88 -26.77
CA PHE A 275 7.59 18.18 -26.17
C PHE A 275 6.65 18.47 -24.98
N VAL A 276 5.34 18.41 -25.22
CA VAL A 276 4.32 18.68 -24.18
C VAL A 276 4.35 17.60 -23.10
N SER A 277 4.44 16.32 -23.51
CA SER A 277 4.42 15.21 -22.58
C SER A 277 5.65 15.17 -21.67
N LEU A 278 6.86 15.32 -22.22
CA LEU A 278 8.11 15.20 -21.47
C LEU A 278 8.34 16.41 -20.54
N SER A 279 7.99 17.61 -20.98
CA SER A 279 8.06 18.83 -20.16
C SER A 279 7.13 18.72 -18.96
N SER A 280 5.88 18.33 -19.18
CA SER A 280 4.90 18.12 -18.12
C SER A 280 5.31 16.97 -17.17
N LEU A 281 5.81 15.85 -17.73
CA LEU A 281 6.22 14.68 -16.98
C LEU A 281 7.37 14.99 -16.00
N THR A 282 8.34 15.82 -16.40
CA THR A 282 9.49 16.17 -15.56
C THR A 282 9.06 16.84 -14.25
N TYR A 283 8.10 17.76 -14.30
CA TYR A 283 7.55 18.40 -13.11
C TYR A 283 6.68 17.43 -12.28
N ARG A 284 5.90 16.58 -12.94
CA ARG A 284 5.10 15.55 -12.27
C ARG A 284 5.98 14.54 -11.54
N MET A 285 7.07 14.06 -12.15
CA MET A 285 7.98 13.10 -11.53
C MET A 285 8.65 13.68 -10.28
N LYS A 286 9.11 14.93 -10.32
CA LYS A 286 9.68 15.62 -9.16
C LYS A 286 8.70 15.61 -7.96
N ARG A 287 7.43 15.88 -8.22
CA ARG A 287 6.40 16.01 -7.18
C ARG A 287 5.88 14.66 -6.69
N ASN A 288 5.80 13.68 -7.58
CA ASN A 288 5.11 12.42 -7.34
C ASN A 288 6.04 11.20 -7.20
N GLY A 289 7.36 11.38 -7.33
CA GLY A 289 8.31 10.28 -7.30
C GLY A 289 8.18 9.39 -6.07
N ALA A 290 8.05 9.98 -4.88
CA ALA A 290 7.85 9.20 -3.64
C ALA A 290 6.55 8.39 -3.64
N GLY A 291 5.45 8.93 -4.16
CA GLY A 291 4.18 8.20 -4.29
C GLY A 291 4.28 7.02 -5.26
N LEU A 292 4.97 7.21 -6.39
CA LEU A 292 5.21 6.12 -7.36
C LEU A 292 6.12 5.03 -6.79
N ALA A 293 7.17 5.41 -6.04
CA ALA A 293 8.01 4.47 -5.31
C ALA A 293 7.20 3.63 -4.32
N SER A 294 6.32 4.27 -3.53
CA SER A 294 5.43 3.55 -2.60
C SER A 294 4.52 2.56 -3.31
N ILE A 295 3.92 2.94 -4.45
CA ILE A 295 3.09 2.06 -5.26
C ILE A 295 3.90 0.86 -5.79
N CYS A 296 5.12 1.11 -6.28
CA CYS A 296 6.03 0.05 -6.75
C CYS A 296 6.37 -0.93 -5.63
N ILE A 297 6.75 -0.43 -4.45
CA ILE A 297 7.12 -1.25 -3.29
C ILE A 297 5.92 -2.08 -2.83
N LEU A 298 4.73 -1.48 -2.67
CA LEU A 298 3.52 -2.21 -2.29
C LEU A 298 3.16 -3.29 -3.31
N SER A 299 3.27 -2.99 -4.60
CA SER A 299 3.04 -3.96 -5.68
C SER A 299 4.02 -5.13 -5.60
N THR A 300 5.31 -4.84 -5.37
CA THR A 300 6.34 -5.88 -5.20
C THR A 300 6.07 -6.73 -3.96
N MET A 301 5.67 -6.10 -2.84
CA MET A 301 5.32 -6.84 -1.61
C MET A 301 4.16 -7.79 -1.83
N VAL A 302 3.08 -7.35 -2.52
CA VAL A 302 1.96 -8.24 -2.87
C VAL A 302 2.43 -9.41 -3.72
N LEU A 303 3.21 -9.14 -4.76
CA LEU A 303 3.68 -10.17 -5.69
C LEU A 303 4.58 -11.20 -5.01
N VAL A 304 5.60 -10.76 -4.27
CA VAL A 304 6.53 -11.66 -3.58
C VAL A 304 5.79 -12.47 -2.52
N MET A 305 4.96 -11.82 -1.71
CA MET A 305 4.26 -12.48 -0.61
C MET A 305 3.24 -13.51 -1.12
N LEU A 306 2.41 -13.12 -2.11
CA LEU A 306 1.42 -14.03 -2.68
C LEU A 306 2.08 -15.21 -3.39
N ALA A 307 3.13 -14.96 -4.19
CA ALA A 307 3.87 -16.01 -4.87
C ALA A 307 4.53 -16.98 -3.88
N SER A 308 5.20 -16.47 -2.84
CA SER A 308 5.90 -17.30 -1.85
C SER A 308 4.93 -18.14 -1.02
N THR A 309 3.88 -17.50 -0.45
CA THR A 309 2.94 -18.21 0.43
C THR A 309 2.05 -19.20 -0.33
N ALA A 310 1.69 -18.89 -1.58
CA ALA A 310 0.98 -19.83 -2.44
C ALA A 310 1.88 -21.02 -2.84
N SER A 311 3.15 -20.77 -3.12
CA SER A 311 4.10 -21.85 -3.44
C SER A 311 4.31 -22.79 -2.24
N LEU A 312 4.36 -22.27 -1.01
CA LEU A 312 4.38 -23.10 0.20
C LEU A 312 3.13 -23.98 0.32
N TYR A 313 1.97 -23.41 0.12
CA TYR A 313 0.70 -24.15 0.26
C TYR A 313 0.53 -25.22 -0.82
N PHE A 314 0.71 -24.86 -2.08
CA PHE A 314 0.56 -25.79 -3.20
C PHE A 314 1.72 -26.81 -3.31
N GLY A 315 2.88 -26.49 -2.78
CA GLY A 315 4.04 -27.39 -2.72
C GLY A 315 4.10 -28.25 -1.46
N ALA A 316 3.15 -28.10 -0.53
CA ALA A 316 3.18 -28.83 0.76
C ALA A 316 3.19 -30.34 0.59
N GLU A 317 2.39 -30.89 -0.34
CA GLU A 317 2.37 -32.34 -0.60
C GLU A 317 3.71 -32.87 -1.12
N ASP A 318 4.34 -32.14 -2.04
CA ASP A 318 5.66 -32.51 -2.58
C ASP A 318 6.72 -32.49 -1.47
N ALA A 319 6.65 -31.48 -0.59
CA ALA A 319 7.55 -31.38 0.56
C ALA A 319 7.38 -32.55 1.54
N ILE A 320 6.14 -32.89 1.89
CA ILE A 320 5.83 -34.01 2.80
C ILE A 320 6.30 -35.32 2.21
N ASN A 321 6.01 -35.61 0.93
CA ASN A 321 6.40 -36.83 0.26
C ASN A 321 7.95 -36.96 0.20
N THR A 322 8.64 -35.85 -0.09
CA THR A 322 10.12 -35.83 -0.12
C THR A 322 10.71 -36.15 1.26
N LEU A 323 10.19 -35.50 2.30
CA LEU A 323 10.66 -35.72 3.67
C LEU A 323 10.29 -37.10 4.20
N ALA A 324 9.13 -37.67 3.82
CA ALA A 324 8.69 -39.00 4.20
C ALA A 324 9.63 -40.07 3.63
N VAL A 325 10.06 -39.92 2.39
CA VAL A 325 11.03 -40.81 1.76
C VAL A 325 12.41 -40.71 2.43
N GLN A 326 12.85 -39.50 2.75
CA GLN A 326 14.17 -39.28 3.39
C GLN A 326 14.22 -39.81 4.83
N ASN A 327 13.14 -39.70 5.59
CA ASN A 327 13.08 -40.03 7.00
C ASN A 327 12.40 -41.40 7.28
N HIS A 328 12.00 -42.14 6.24
CA HIS A 328 11.33 -43.43 6.35
C HIS A 328 10.12 -43.43 7.27
N TRP A 329 9.26 -42.40 7.21
CA TRP A 329 8.10 -42.26 8.07
C TRP A 329 7.04 -43.34 7.83
N HIS A 330 6.42 -43.79 8.93
CA HIS A 330 5.26 -44.67 8.86
C HIS A 330 3.99 -43.88 8.48
N PRO A 331 2.94 -44.52 7.91
CA PRO A 331 1.72 -43.86 7.47
C PRO A 331 1.00 -43.05 8.58
N THR A 332 1.10 -43.47 9.84
CA THR A 332 0.53 -42.77 10.99
C THR A 332 1.30 -41.49 11.29
N GLU A 333 2.62 -41.51 11.24
CA GLU A 333 3.47 -40.33 11.42
C GLU A 333 3.26 -39.31 10.29
N MET A 334 3.10 -39.80 9.05
CA MET A 334 2.80 -38.98 7.90
C MET A 334 1.49 -38.17 8.08
N ALA A 335 0.47 -38.75 8.69
CA ALA A 335 -0.80 -38.07 8.91
C ALA A 335 -0.66 -36.87 9.87
N ASP A 336 0.09 -37.03 10.95
CA ASP A 336 0.33 -35.98 11.95
C ASP A 336 1.19 -34.86 11.36
N VAL A 337 2.29 -35.21 10.67
CA VAL A 337 3.19 -34.27 10.00
C VAL A 337 2.43 -33.50 8.91
N ARG A 338 1.61 -34.20 8.12
CA ARG A 338 0.77 -33.55 7.10
C ARG A 338 -0.16 -32.49 7.70
N ALA A 339 -0.82 -32.82 8.82
CA ALA A 339 -1.69 -31.85 9.51
C ALA A 339 -0.90 -30.64 10.00
N GLU A 340 0.32 -30.81 10.49
CA GLU A 340 1.18 -29.73 10.96
C GLU A 340 1.65 -28.82 9.79
N PHE A 341 2.10 -29.42 8.68
CA PHE A 341 2.52 -28.66 7.48
C PHE A 341 1.36 -27.86 6.90
N PHE A 342 0.20 -28.48 6.71
CA PHE A 342 -0.97 -27.75 6.20
C PHE A 342 -1.47 -26.68 7.16
N SER A 343 -1.34 -26.88 8.47
CA SER A 343 -1.64 -25.86 9.47
C SER A 343 -0.71 -24.64 9.32
N LEU A 344 0.60 -24.85 9.19
CA LEU A 344 1.58 -23.77 9.05
C LEU A 344 1.47 -23.11 7.67
N TYR A 345 1.55 -23.88 6.58
CA TYR A 345 1.60 -23.33 5.22
C TYR A 345 0.24 -22.74 4.81
N GLY A 346 -0.86 -23.38 5.23
CA GLY A 346 -2.20 -22.85 5.00
C GLY A 346 -2.45 -21.55 5.75
N SER A 347 -1.96 -21.43 6.99
CA SER A 347 -2.08 -20.16 7.74
C SER A 347 -1.23 -19.05 7.14
N LEU A 348 -0.01 -19.33 6.67
CA LEU A 348 0.86 -18.39 5.96
C LEU A 348 0.22 -17.94 4.64
N PHE A 349 -0.34 -18.88 3.88
CA PHE A 349 -1.03 -18.57 2.62
C PHE A 349 -2.26 -17.70 2.85
N PHE A 350 -3.07 -18.04 3.85
CA PHE A 350 -4.25 -17.25 4.19
C PHE A 350 -3.88 -15.84 4.66
N LEU A 351 -2.86 -15.71 5.51
CA LEU A 351 -2.30 -14.41 5.89
C LEU A 351 -1.77 -13.64 4.68
N GLY A 352 -1.09 -14.34 3.77
CA GLY A 352 -0.62 -13.76 2.51
C GLY A 352 -1.74 -13.18 1.66
N ILE A 353 -2.88 -13.87 1.56
CA ILE A 353 -4.08 -13.37 0.88
C ILE A 353 -4.62 -12.10 1.58
N LEU A 354 -4.79 -12.14 2.91
CA LEU A 354 -5.31 -10.99 3.68
C LEU A 354 -4.42 -9.75 3.53
N LEU A 355 -3.10 -9.93 3.64
CA LEU A 355 -2.13 -8.84 3.45
C LEU A 355 -2.10 -8.34 2.00
N SER A 356 -2.23 -9.24 1.03
CA SER A 356 -2.29 -8.87 -0.38
C SER A 356 -3.52 -8.02 -0.69
N VAL A 357 -4.68 -8.37 -0.14
CA VAL A 357 -5.91 -7.58 -0.25
C VAL A 357 -5.72 -6.20 0.40
N LEU A 358 -5.11 -6.14 1.57
CA LEU A 358 -4.81 -4.90 2.28
C LEU A 358 -3.90 -3.98 1.46
N PHE A 359 -2.78 -4.50 0.96
CA PHE A 359 -1.79 -3.72 0.19
C PHE A 359 -2.32 -3.32 -1.19
N LEU A 360 -3.10 -4.19 -1.84
CA LEU A 360 -3.78 -3.87 -3.10
C LEU A 360 -4.75 -2.70 -2.91
N PHE A 361 -5.53 -2.73 -1.83
CA PHE A 361 -6.46 -1.64 -1.50
C PHE A 361 -5.72 -0.34 -1.17
N ALA A 362 -4.61 -0.41 -0.44
CA ALA A 362 -3.74 0.73 -0.19
C ALA A 362 -3.18 1.33 -1.50
N THR A 363 -2.73 0.47 -2.41
CA THR A 363 -2.23 0.85 -3.74
C THR A 363 -3.32 1.56 -4.56
N LEU A 364 -4.53 1.00 -4.59
CA LEU A 364 -5.70 1.59 -5.26
C LEU A 364 -5.98 3.01 -4.75
N LEU A 365 -5.98 3.17 -3.44
CA LEU A 365 -6.25 4.47 -2.81
C LEU A 365 -5.13 5.48 -3.08
N MET A 366 -3.86 5.07 -3.02
CA MET A 366 -2.75 5.95 -3.37
C MET A 366 -2.87 6.43 -4.83
N LEU A 367 -3.20 5.53 -5.74
CA LEU A 367 -3.44 5.85 -7.15
C LEU A 367 -4.62 6.80 -7.31
N TYR A 368 -5.73 6.53 -6.62
CA TYR A 368 -6.93 7.39 -6.66
C TYR A 368 -6.65 8.80 -6.18
N TYR A 369 -6.04 8.95 -4.99
CA TYR A 369 -5.71 10.28 -4.45
C TYR A 369 -4.77 11.05 -5.36
N LYS A 370 -3.77 10.36 -5.89
CA LYS A 370 -2.83 10.95 -6.83
C LYS A 370 -3.57 11.50 -8.05
N GLN A 371 -4.44 10.71 -8.67
CA GLN A 371 -5.18 11.13 -9.86
C GLN A 371 -6.18 12.26 -9.58
N VAL A 372 -6.87 12.22 -8.46
CA VAL A 372 -7.80 13.29 -8.08
C VAL A 372 -7.05 14.62 -7.96
N VAL A 373 -5.89 14.64 -7.31
CA VAL A 373 -5.11 15.87 -7.14
C VAL A 373 -4.54 16.36 -8.46
N GLU A 374 -3.93 15.47 -9.24
CA GLU A 374 -3.41 15.81 -10.57
C GLU A 374 -4.54 16.32 -11.49
N GLY A 375 -5.72 15.69 -11.44
CA GLY A 375 -6.87 16.13 -12.23
C GLY A 375 -7.31 17.57 -11.95
N TYR A 376 -7.31 17.98 -10.68
CA TYR A 376 -7.65 19.38 -10.33
C TYR A 376 -6.60 20.39 -10.77
N GLU A 377 -5.33 20.05 -10.70
CA GLU A 377 -4.22 20.90 -11.11
C GLU A 377 -4.14 21.02 -12.64
N ASP A 378 -4.30 19.90 -13.31
CA ASP A 378 -4.23 19.87 -14.77
C ASP A 378 -5.44 20.54 -15.44
N ALA A 379 -6.62 20.54 -14.81
CA ALA A 379 -7.79 21.22 -15.33
C ALA A 379 -7.53 22.70 -15.62
N SER A 380 -6.74 23.40 -14.77
CA SER A 380 -6.36 24.79 -15.00
C SER A 380 -5.35 24.95 -16.13
N ARG A 381 -4.38 24.03 -16.24
CA ARG A 381 -3.35 24.01 -17.30
C ARG A 381 -3.97 23.71 -18.66
N PHE A 382 -4.91 22.78 -18.74
CA PHE A 382 -5.62 22.43 -19.97
C PHE A 382 -6.52 23.57 -20.46
N ALA A 383 -7.15 24.32 -19.56
CA ALA A 383 -7.90 25.51 -19.95
C ALA A 383 -6.97 26.56 -20.63
N ILE A 384 -5.73 26.74 -20.16
CA ILE A 384 -4.75 27.61 -20.80
C ILE A 384 -4.31 27.06 -22.16
N MET A 385 -4.02 25.75 -22.26
CA MET A 385 -3.60 25.12 -23.52
C MET A 385 -4.68 25.19 -24.60
N GLN A 386 -5.96 25.11 -24.24
CA GLN A 386 -7.07 25.29 -25.16
C GLN A 386 -7.14 26.73 -25.68
N ARG A 387 -6.87 27.73 -24.83
CA ARG A 387 -6.80 29.15 -25.27
C ARG A 387 -5.65 29.42 -26.22
N VAL A 388 -4.58 28.65 -26.15
CA VAL A 388 -3.40 28.73 -27.07
C VAL A 388 -3.63 27.90 -28.35
N GLY A 389 -4.81 27.26 -28.52
CA GLY A 389 -5.19 26.60 -29.78
C GLY A 389 -5.01 25.08 -29.81
N MET A 390 -4.73 24.40 -28.66
CA MET A 390 -4.76 22.92 -28.63
C MET A 390 -6.19 22.38 -28.68
N THR A 391 -6.41 21.38 -29.52
CA THR A 391 -7.73 20.73 -29.60
C THR A 391 -7.98 19.83 -28.37
N LYS A 392 -9.24 19.58 -28.03
CA LYS A 392 -9.63 18.62 -26.97
C LYS A 392 -9.06 17.23 -27.21
N ARG A 393 -8.87 16.83 -28.48
CA ARG A 393 -8.27 15.55 -28.86
C ARG A 393 -6.79 15.49 -28.57
N ASP A 394 -6.02 16.54 -28.94
CA ASP A 394 -4.57 16.61 -28.65
C ASP A 394 -4.29 16.55 -27.14
N ILE A 395 -5.10 17.25 -26.37
CA ILE A 395 -5.02 17.24 -24.89
C ILE A 395 -5.27 15.84 -24.35
N ARG A 396 -6.34 15.18 -24.84
CA ARG A 396 -6.71 13.82 -24.38
C ARG A 396 -5.63 12.79 -24.72
N GLU A 397 -5.07 12.85 -25.92
CA GLU A 397 -3.98 11.95 -26.34
C GLU A 397 -2.70 12.17 -25.50
N SER A 398 -2.34 13.41 -25.24
CA SER A 398 -1.20 13.75 -24.36
C SER A 398 -1.38 13.27 -22.94
N VAL A 399 -2.58 13.46 -22.37
CA VAL A 399 -2.94 12.99 -21.03
C VAL A 399 -2.89 11.47 -20.93
N ASN A 400 -3.49 10.77 -21.92
CA ASN A 400 -3.49 9.31 -21.92
C ASN A 400 -2.07 8.73 -21.93
N ALA A 401 -1.19 9.27 -22.77
CA ALA A 401 0.19 8.81 -22.83
C ALA A 401 0.93 9.00 -21.50
N GLN A 402 0.74 10.16 -20.85
CA GLN A 402 1.35 10.43 -19.56
C GLN A 402 0.78 9.54 -18.44
N MET A 403 -0.54 9.36 -18.42
CA MET A 403 -1.21 8.51 -17.43
C MET A 403 -0.77 7.06 -17.56
N LEU A 404 -0.71 6.53 -18.78
CA LEU A 404 -0.27 5.17 -19.04
C LEU A 404 1.16 4.95 -18.53
N LEU A 405 2.07 5.89 -18.79
CA LEU A 405 3.46 5.79 -18.34
C LEU A 405 3.56 5.82 -16.80
N ILE A 406 2.83 6.72 -16.15
CA ILE A 406 2.78 6.83 -14.69
C ILE A 406 2.24 5.54 -14.04
N PHE A 407 1.32 4.84 -14.72
CA PHE A 407 0.76 3.58 -14.24
C PHE A 407 1.66 2.38 -14.51
N LEU A 408 2.19 2.27 -15.73
CA LEU A 408 2.99 1.12 -16.11
C LEU A 408 4.36 1.10 -15.46
N LEU A 409 4.95 2.26 -15.18
CA LEU A 409 6.30 2.34 -14.62
C LEU A 409 6.45 1.64 -13.27
N PRO A 410 5.57 1.86 -12.26
CA PRO A 410 5.64 1.12 -11.00
C PRO A 410 5.39 -0.38 -11.17
N LEU A 411 4.47 -0.78 -12.05
CA LEU A 411 4.18 -2.19 -12.32
C LEU A 411 5.36 -2.89 -12.98
N ALA A 412 5.96 -2.27 -13.99
CA ALA A 412 7.13 -2.83 -14.67
C ALA A 412 8.32 -2.95 -13.70
N ALA A 413 8.55 -1.95 -12.86
CA ALA A 413 9.58 -2.00 -11.83
C ALA A 413 9.29 -3.10 -10.79
N ALA A 414 8.03 -3.26 -10.36
CA ALA A 414 7.64 -4.33 -9.43
C ALA A 414 7.85 -5.73 -10.05
N ALA A 415 7.51 -5.92 -11.31
CA ALA A 415 7.76 -7.17 -12.03
C ALA A 415 9.27 -7.45 -12.16
N LEU A 416 10.07 -6.41 -12.40
CA LEU A 416 11.53 -6.51 -12.44
C LEU A 416 12.11 -6.91 -11.06
N HIS A 417 11.64 -6.25 -9.98
CA HIS A 417 12.03 -6.61 -8.61
C HIS A 417 11.66 -8.06 -8.28
N LEU A 418 10.46 -8.50 -8.68
CA LEU A 418 10.03 -9.89 -8.51
C LEU A 418 10.99 -10.86 -9.24
N ALA A 419 11.31 -10.57 -10.51
CA ALA A 419 12.17 -11.43 -11.32
C ALA A 419 13.57 -11.61 -10.69
N PHE A 420 14.17 -10.53 -10.18
CA PHE A 420 15.46 -10.60 -9.50
C PHE A 420 15.39 -11.19 -8.08
N ALA A 421 14.23 -11.13 -7.42
CA ALA A 421 14.03 -11.77 -6.13
C ALA A 421 13.85 -13.29 -6.22
N GLN A 422 13.42 -13.83 -7.38
CA GLN A 422 13.08 -15.26 -7.58
C GLN A 422 14.20 -16.23 -7.16
N PRO A 423 15.48 -16.05 -7.56
CA PRO A 423 16.54 -16.98 -7.16
C PRO A 423 16.67 -17.07 -5.64
N MET A 424 16.66 -15.93 -4.95
CA MET A 424 16.78 -15.88 -3.50
C MET A 424 15.57 -16.48 -2.79
N VAL A 425 14.35 -16.15 -3.27
CA VAL A 425 13.11 -16.72 -2.73
C VAL A 425 13.08 -18.24 -2.95
N TRP A 426 13.56 -18.73 -4.10
CA TRP A 426 13.68 -20.15 -4.37
C TRP A 426 14.58 -20.86 -3.36
N GLN A 427 15.76 -20.30 -3.03
CA GLN A 427 16.62 -20.86 -1.99
C GLN A 427 15.90 -20.91 -0.63
N ILE A 428 15.14 -19.90 -0.28
CA ILE A 428 14.34 -19.91 0.96
C ILE A 428 13.25 -20.99 0.91
N MET A 429 12.58 -21.19 -0.24
CA MET A 429 11.56 -22.25 -0.40
C MET A 429 12.14 -23.65 -0.18
N GLN A 430 13.41 -23.87 -0.55
CA GLN A 430 14.08 -25.15 -0.31
C GLN A 430 14.26 -25.46 1.18
N LEU A 431 14.44 -24.45 2.05
CA LEU A 431 14.44 -24.65 3.51
C LEU A 431 13.12 -25.22 4.03
N PHE A 432 12.02 -24.89 3.34
CA PHE A 432 10.70 -25.40 3.65
C PHE A 432 10.35 -26.69 2.90
N GLY A 433 11.33 -27.37 2.31
CA GLY A 433 11.15 -28.64 1.62
C GLY A 433 10.52 -28.55 0.23
N ILE A 434 10.32 -27.36 -0.34
CA ILE A 434 9.81 -27.18 -1.70
C ILE A 434 10.94 -27.43 -2.70
N GLN A 435 10.84 -28.49 -3.51
CA GLN A 435 11.85 -28.84 -4.51
C GLN A 435 11.34 -28.75 -5.95
N ASN A 436 10.05 -28.52 -6.17
CA ASN A 436 9.45 -28.42 -7.49
C ASN A 436 9.55 -26.99 -8.05
N LEU A 437 10.62 -26.71 -8.80
CA LEU A 437 10.87 -25.43 -9.43
C LEU A 437 9.76 -25.05 -10.43
N THR A 438 9.22 -26.02 -11.17
CA THR A 438 8.17 -25.77 -12.16
C THR A 438 6.90 -25.26 -11.50
N LEU A 439 6.51 -25.88 -10.37
CA LEU A 439 5.38 -25.41 -9.56
C LEU A 439 5.62 -23.99 -9.06
N PHE A 440 6.80 -23.73 -8.47
CA PHE A 440 7.16 -22.40 -7.96
C PHE A 440 7.09 -21.32 -9.03
N LEU A 441 7.66 -21.54 -10.21
CA LEU A 441 7.61 -20.59 -11.33
C LEU A 441 6.20 -20.44 -11.89
N GLY A 442 5.43 -21.53 -11.97
CA GLY A 442 4.03 -21.52 -12.41
C GLY A 442 3.14 -20.68 -11.48
N VAL A 443 3.26 -20.88 -10.16
CA VAL A 443 2.53 -20.10 -9.15
C VAL A 443 2.92 -18.63 -9.20
N THR A 444 4.22 -18.34 -9.34
CA THR A 444 4.71 -16.96 -9.47
C THR A 444 4.17 -16.29 -10.73
N GLY A 445 4.16 -16.98 -11.86
CA GLY A 445 3.58 -16.48 -13.11
C GLY A 445 2.08 -16.22 -12.98
N ALA A 446 1.33 -17.11 -12.34
CA ALA A 446 -0.10 -16.94 -12.08
C ALA A 446 -0.37 -15.74 -11.17
N ALA A 447 0.43 -15.56 -10.10
CA ALA A 447 0.33 -14.41 -9.19
C ALA A 447 0.59 -13.08 -9.92
N LEU A 448 1.61 -13.04 -10.79
CA LEU A 448 1.93 -11.86 -11.61
C LEU A 448 0.79 -11.52 -12.58
N LEU A 449 0.24 -12.52 -13.27
CA LEU A 449 -0.88 -12.33 -14.18
C LEU A 449 -2.14 -11.83 -13.46
N LEU A 450 -2.49 -12.45 -12.34
CA LEU A 450 -3.63 -12.03 -11.51
C LEU A 450 -3.45 -10.57 -11.06
N PHE A 451 -2.27 -10.24 -10.53
CA PHE A 451 -1.97 -8.88 -10.09
C PHE A 451 -2.04 -7.88 -11.24
N ALA A 452 -1.48 -8.20 -12.41
CA ALA A 452 -1.52 -7.33 -13.59
C ALA A 452 -2.96 -7.07 -14.05
N LEU A 453 -3.84 -8.09 -14.06
CA LEU A 453 -5.26 -7.94 -14.38
C LEU A 453 -5.97 -7.01 -13.39
N LEU A 454 -5.78 -7.22 -12.09
CA LEU A 454 -6.34 -6.36 -11.05
C LEU A 454 -5.81 -4.92 -11.18
N TYR A 455 -4.52 -4.75 -11.44
CA TYR A 455 -3.90 -3.44 -11.62
C TYR A 455 -4.45 -2.71 -12.86
N CYS A 456 -4.69 -3.42 -13.98
CA CYS A 456 -5.33 -2.86 -15.15
C CYS A 456 -6.80 -2.45 -14.89
N ALA A 457 -7.54 -3.25 -14.11
CA ALA A 457 -8.90 -2.86 -13.69
C ALA A 457 -8.89 -1.58 -12.85
N MET A 458 -7.94 -1.48 -11.89
CA MET A 458 -7.72 -0.27 -11.09
C MET A 458 -7.39 0.95 -11.95
N TYR A 459 -6.56 0.77 -12.99
CA TYR A 459 -6.25 1.83 -13.96
C TYR A 459 -7.51 2.37 -14.63
N ARG A 460 -8.37 1.49 -15.14
CA ARG A 460 -9.62 1.90 -15.80
C ARG A 460 -10.54 2.69 -14.85
N LEU A 461 -10.70 2.22 -13.62
CA LEU A 461 -11.56 2.87 -12.62
C LEU A 461 -11.05 4.28 -12.28
N THR A 462 -9.76 4.40 -12.04
CA THR A 462 -9.14 5.66 -11.60
C THR A 462 -8.99 6.66 -12.75
N SER A 463 -8.69 6.19 -13.97
CA SER A 463 -8.62 7.03 -15.18
C SER A 463 -9.96 7.70 -15.49
N ASN A 464 -11.08 7.00 -15.31
CA ASN A 464 -12.41 7.57 -15.48
C ASN A 464 -12.69 8.71 -14.49
N ALA A 465 -12.25 8.56 -13.24
CA ALA A 465 -12.37 9.62 -12.22
C ALA A 465 -11.60 10.89 -12.62
N TYR A 466 -10.37 10.73 -13.12
CA TYR A 466 -9.55 11.83 -13.61
C TYR A 466 -10.23 12.59 -14.77
N TYR A 467 -10.69 11.85 -15.80
CA TYR A 467 -11.37 12.47 -16.95
C TYR A 467 -12.61 13.27 -16.55
N ARG A 468 -13.39 12.75 -15.61
CA ARG A 468 -14.57 13.44 -15.09
C ARG A 468 -14.21 14.77 -14.43
N ILE A 469 -13.09 14.84 -13.70
CA ILE A 469 -12.64 16.07 -13.04
C ILE A 469 -12.16 17.11 -14.07
N VAL A 470 -11.39 16.68 -15.06
CA VAL A 470 -10.84 17.55 -16.09
C VAL A 470 -11.93 18.08 -17.02
N SER A 471 -12.95 17.27 -17.35
CA SER A 471 -14.03 17.67 -18.28
C SER A 471 -15.06 18.59 -17.64
N THR A 472 -15.40 18.42 -16.36
CA THR A 472 -16.43 19.23 -15.67
C THR A 472 -16.02 20.67 -15.38
N LYS A 473 -14.74 21.01 -15.40
CA LYS A 473 -14.27 22.40 -15.19
C LYS A 473 -14.20 23.21 -16.50
N ASN A 474 -14.45 22.57 -17.63
CA ASN A 474 -14.41 23.15 -18.98
C ASN A 474 -15.81 23.26 -19.62
N ALA A 475 -16.87 22.93 -18.88
CA ALA A 475 -18.26 23.23 -19.17
C ALA A 475 -18.72 24.38 -18.25
#